data_ffe4727cc613ac00ff692b835130b355
#
_entry.id   ffe4727cc613ac00ff692b835130b355
#
_cell.length_a   1.000
_cell.length_b   1.000
_cell.length_c   1.000
_cell.angle_alpha   90.00
_cell.angle_beta   90.00
_cell.angle_gamma   90.00
#
_symmetry.space_group_name_H-M   'P 1'
#
loop_
_entity.id
_entity.type
_entity.pdbx_description
1 polymer ?
#
loop_
_entity_poly.entity_id
_entity_poly.type
_entity_poly.pdbx_seq_one_letter_code
_entity_poly.pdbx_strand_id
1 'polypeptide(L)'
;MQTFFQDLWATLRIAHSNFNARYGALFNFIVFAVIAAAVLIALVRAIAAGRKGKKSASPLAARTPDPALTQRAAESLAQALQIPSVTGDKRQLAALGRFLRERYPRCMETMDCADLPGGSLLLRWSAGEDSDLEPALFCGHLDVVPGGDGWTVCEPFDGLRENGRVYGRGAMDCKGVIIALMEAAEALIAQGYAPRRDLYFAFGCDEETGGEQGARAIAHSMAAQGLKFDLVLDEGGAIYDKALSRGRSHSAAYVGMAEKRQCDLRVTVSCPGGHTSAPRRSTALGVLSEAVCRIATAQPHHRLSPIVRNSLDDNIATFSFGKRFVVANRVLMKLFVTRAFRNDPEVLALVRSTIVPTMVDGSFPAKNILPSTARAFFNARLLPGDTPEKLLKYVKELLADLPVEVELLYAGEESFTTSRKTPMYRLLRSTLEELYPQLPCIPTLMTMSSDARHYSDLSDCILRFAPLTLGKEGGGGTHGPDEFVSEQSLGLAAEFYQALIRKL
;
A
#
# COMPACT_ATOMS: atom_id res chain seq x y z
N MET A 1 50.79 1.22 41.86
CA MET A 1 49.75 1.02 40.82
C MET A 1 50.25 1.30 39.39
N GLN A 2 50.96 2.40 39.14
CA GLN A 2 51.49 2.73 37.80
C GLN A 2 52.51 1.71 37.28
N THR A 3 53.41 1.22 38.10
CA THR A 3 54.42 0.17 37.76
C THR A 3 53.72 -1.15 37.39
N PHE A 4 52.69 -1.57 38.14
CA PHE A 4 51.94 -2.81 37.85
C PHE A 4 51.27 -2.78 36.47
N PHE A 5 50.67 -1.66 36.05
CA PHE A 5 50.08 -1.52 34.74
C PHE A 5 51.12 -1.48 33.61
N GLN A 6 52.30 -0.88 33.88
CA GLN A 6 53.40 -0.87 32.89
C GLN A 6 53.94 -2.27 32.65
N ASP A 7 54.15 -3.05 33.73
CA ASP A 7 54.64 -4.44 33.64
C ASP A 7 53.59 -5.36 32.99
N LEU A 8 52.31 -5.17 33.30
CA LEU A 8 51.21 -5.91 32.64
C LEU A 8 51.15 -5.61 31.14
N TRP A 9 51.29 -4.33 30.74
CA TRP A 9 51.31 -3.95 29.31
C TRP A 9 52.55 -4.47 28.59
N ALA A 10 53.71 -4.47 29.22
CA ALA A 10 54.94 -5.04 28.67
C ALA A 10 54.78 -6.56 28.46
N THR A 11 54.26 -7.27 29.47
CA THR A 11 53.99 -8.72 29.41
C THR A 11 52.98 -9.05 28.30
N LEU A 12 51.88 -8.28 28.15
CA LEU A 12 50.88 -8.47 27.10
C LEU A 12 51.48 -8.21 25.71
N ARG A 13 52.34 -7.20 25.55
CA ARG A 13 53.05 -6.94 24.27
C ARG A 13 53.99 -8.08 23.90
N ILE A 14 54.77 -8.61 24.86
CA ILE A 14 55.68 -9.74 24.63
C ILE A 14 54.86 -11.00 24.27
N ALA A 15 53.78 -11.27 24.99
CA ALA A 15 52.89 -12.40 24.68
C ALA A 15 52.25 -12.27 23.30
N HIS A 16 51.80 -11.08 22.93
CA HIS A 16 51.25 -10.78 21.58
C HIS A 16 52.33 -10.93 20.50
N SER A 17 53.53 -10.43 20.72
CA SER A 17 54.68 -10.58 19.79
C SER A 17 55.07 -12.05 19.60
N ASN A 18 55.16 -12.83 20.69
CA ASN A 18 55.48 -14.25 20.66
C ASN A 18 54.39 -15.08 19.98
N PHE A 19 53.09 -14.74 20.21
CA PHE A 19 51.97 -15.35 19.55
C PHE A 19 52.01 -15.07 18.04
N ASN A 20 52.24 -13.80 17.65
CA ASN A 20 52.33 -13.41 16.23
C ASN A 20 53.52 -14.07 15.51
N ALA A 21 54.70 -14.18 16.18
CA ALA A 21 55.86 -14.82 15.61
C ALA A 21 55.66 -16.34 15.39
N ARG A 22 54.91 -17.00 16.29
CA ARG A 22 54.72 -18.46 16.27
C ARG A 22 53.48 -18.90 15.48
N TYR A 23 52.40 -18.11 15.51
CA TYR A 23 51.10 -18.49 14.98
C TYR A 23 50.52 -17.46 14.02
N GLY A 24 51.15 -16.29 13.83
CA GLY A 24 50.61 -15.18 13.06
C GLY A 24 50.27 -15.55 11.59
N ALA A 25 51.16 -16.33 10.97
CA ALA A 25 50.95 -16.79 9.60
C ALA A 25 49.74 -17.75 9.49
N LEU A 26 49.63 -18.70 10.44
CA LEU A 26 48.52 -19.65 10.48
C LEU A 26 47.20 -18.93 10.84
N PHE A 27 47.24 -18.01 11.81
CA PHE A 27 46.08 -17.21 12.19
C PHE A 27 45.56 -16.35 11.02
N ASN A 28 46.46 -15.63 10.34
CA ASN A 28 46.14 -14.84 9.16
C ASN A 28 45.58 -15.69 8.02
N PHE A 29 46.14 -16.90 7.78
CA PHE A 29 45.63 -17.85 6.83
C PHE A 29 44.23 -18.33 7.16
N ILE A 30 43.95 -18.68 8.41
CA ILE A 30 42.61 -19.08 8.89
C ILE A 30 41.63 -17.95 8.72
N VAL A 31 41.99 -16.73 9.13
CA VAL A 31 41.13 -15.53 8.97
C VAL A 31 40.83 -15.29 7.48
N PHE A 32 41.86 -15.35 6.62
CA PHE A 32 41.67 -15.19 5.19
C PHE A 32 40.77 -16.30 4.59
N ALA A 33 40.97 -17.56 4.96
CA ALA A 33 40.16 -18.68 4.52
C ALA A 33 38.70 -18.54 4.95
N VAL A 34 38.45 -18.09 6.20
CA VAL A 34 37.11 -17.83 6.71
C VAL A 34 36.42 -16.68 5.93
N ILE A 35 37.15 -15.60 5.69
CA ILE A 35 36.62 -14.46 4.90
C ILE A 35 36.33 -14.91 3.45
N ALA A 36 37.27 -15.63 2.81
CA ALA A 36 37.08 -16.13 1.46
C ALA A 36 35.88 -17.07 1.36
N ALA A 37 35.72 -17.99 2.33
CA ALA A 37 34.54 -18.87 2.40
C ALA A 37 33.23 -18.08 2.58
N ALA A 38 33.23 -17.08 3.46
CA ALA A 38 32.04 -16.21 3.66
C ALA A 38 31.67 -15.43 2.39
N VAL A 39 32.66 -14.89 1.68
CA VAL A 39 32.46 -14.20 0.39
C VAL A 39 31.94 -15.18 -0.66
N LEU A 40 32.50 -16.37 -0.77
CA LEU A 40 32.05 -17.40 -1.70
C LEU A 40 30.60 -17.81 -1.43
N ILE A 41 30.24 -18.05 -0.16
CA ILE A 41 28.86 -18.34 0.25
C ILE A 41 27.93 -17.19 -0.15
N ALA A 42 28.34 -15.94 0.10
CA ALA A 42 27.55 -14.78 -0.26
C ALA A 42 27.33 -14.66 -1.78
N LEU A 43 28.34 -14.93 -2.59
CA LEU A 43 28.25 -14.96 -4.04
C LEU A 43 27.34 -16.10 -4.53
N VAL A 44 27.49 -17.31 -3.99
CA VAL A 44 26.64 -18.46 -4.32
C VAL A 44 25.18 -18.16 -4.00
N ARG A 45 24.88 -17.56 -2.85
CA ARG A 45 23.52 -17.14 -2.49
C ARG A 45 22.95 -16.14 -3.49
N ALA A 46 23.69 -15.13 -3.91
CA ALA A 46 23.25 -14.13 -4.87
C ALA A 46 23.01 -14.74 -6.28
N ILE A 47 23.86 -15.67 -6.70
CA ILE A 47 23.71 -16.39 -7.99
C ILE A 47 22.49 -17.32 -7.94
N ALA A 48 22.34 -18.10 -6.87
CA ALA A 48 21.22 -19.03 -6.70
C ALA A 48 19.88 -18.28 -6.66
N ALA A 49 19.82 -17.14 -5.96
CA ALA A 49 18.65 -16.27 -5.93
C ALA A 49 18.28 -15.76 -7.34
N GLY A 50 19.27 -15.43 -8.19
CA GLY A 50 19.02 -15.03 -9.56
C GLY A 50 18.52 -16.15 -10.47
N ARG A 51 18.94 -17.38 -10.22
CA ARG A 51 18.47 -18.55 -11.00
C ARG A 51 17.01 -18.90 -10.74
N LYS A 52 16.53 -18.72 -9.50
CA LYS A 52 15.10 -18.93 -9.15
C LYS A 52 14.17 -18.03 -9.96
N GLY A 53 14.59 -16.80 -10.29
CA GLY A 53 13.77 -15.84 -11.00
C GLY A 53 13.81 -15.88 -12.52
N LYS A 54 14.71 -16.65 -13.12
CA LYS A 54 14.68 -16.82 -14.58
C LYS A 54 13.38 -17.45 -15.08
N LYS A 55 12.68 -18.21 -14.24
CA LYS A 55 11.34 -18.74 -14.53
C LYS A 55 10.22 -17.70 -14.39
N SER A 56 10.41 -16.66 -13.57
CA SER A 56 9.44 -15.58 -13.33
C SER A 56 9.56 -14.38 -14.26
N ALA A 57 10.58 -14.34 -15.10
CA ALA A 57 10.89 -13.18 -15.95
C ALA A 57 10.16 -13.18 -17.30
N SER A 58 9.25 -14.13 -17.55
CA SER A 58 8.43 -14.15 -18.75
C SER A 58 7.34 -13.07 -18.69
N PRO A 59 7.03 -12.42 -19.82
CA PRO A 59 5.86 -11.53 -19.90
C PRO A 59 4.61 -12.30 -19.46
N LEU A 60 3.61 -11.58 -18.95
CA LEU A 60 2.26 -12.12 -18.82
C LEU A 60 1.91 -12.78 -20.16
N ALA A 61 1.70 -14.08 -20.16
CA ALA A 61 1.18 -14.75 -21.34
C ALA A 61 -0.13 -14.03 -21.70
N ALA A 62 -0.28 -13.62 -22.95
CA ALA A 62 -1.47 -12.94 -23.41
C ALA A 62 -2.67 -13.88 -23.26
N ARG A 63 -3.28 -13.85 -22.07
CA ARG A 63 -4.52 -14.57 -21.77
C ARG A 63 -5.67 -13.73 -22.33
N THR A 64 -6.48 -14.32 -23.17
CA THR A 64 -7.73 -13.70 -23.65
C THR A 64 -8.85 -14.11 -22.71
N PRO A 65 -9.52 -13.17 -22.03
CA PRO A 65 -10.68 -13.46 -21.21
C PRO A 65 -11.90 -13.83 -22.09
N ASP A 66 -12.95 -14.33 -21.45
CA ASP A 66 -14.24 -14.54 -22.12
C ASP A 66 -14.71 -13.25 -22.80
N PRO A 67 -14.93 -13.24 -24.12
CA PRO A 67 -15.31 -12.02 -24.85
C PRO A 67 -16.63 -11.44 -24.40
N ALA A 68 -17.64 -12.28 -24.08
CA ALA A 68 -18.96 -11.82 -23.68
C ALA A 68 -18.93 -11.18 -22.30
N LEU A 69 -18.20 -11.79 -21.34
CA LEU A 69 -17.99 -11.25 -20.00
C LEU A 69 -17.20 -9.93 -20.08
N THR A 70 -16.15 -9.88 -20.91
CA THR A 70 -15.34 -8.69 -21.13
C THR A 70 -16.14 -7.52 -21.69
N GLN A 71 -16.95 -7.78 -22.73
CA GLN A 71 -17.78 -6.75 -23.32
C GLN A 71 -18.80 -6.21 -22.32
N ARG A 72 -19.50 -7.09 -21.60
CA ARG A 72 -20.46 -6.70 -20.56
C ARG A 72 -19.82 -5.84 -19.47
N ALA A 73 -18.66 -6.27 -18.96
CA ALA A 73 -17.94 -5.53 -17.95
C ALA A 73 -17.50 -4.14 -18.43
N ALA A 74 -17.01 -4.03 -19.67
CA ALA A 74 -16.63 -2.75 -20.28
C ALA A 74 -17.83 -1.82 -20.48
N GLU A 75 -18.97 -2.35 -20.92
CA GLU A 75 -20.23 -1.58 -21.04
C GLU A 75 -20.73 -1.10 -19.67
N SER A 76 -20.73 -1.98 -18.68
CA SER A 76 -21.14 -1.66 -17.31
C SER A 76 -20.26 -0.57 -16.70
N LEU A 77 -18.96 -0.69 -16.89
CA LEU A 77 -18.01 0.32 -16.39
C LEU A 77 -18.20 1.66 -17.09
N ALA A 78 -18.31 1.68 -18.41
CA ALA A 78 -18.52 2.91 -19.17
C ALA A 78 -19.76 3.67 -18.67
N GLN A 79 -20.87 2.97 -18.42
CA GLN A 79 -22.10 3.56 -17.88
C GLN A 79 -21.92 4.02 -16.41
N ALA A 80 -21.22 3.24 -15.58
CA ALA A 80 -20.93 3.61 -14.18
C ALA A 80 -20.06 4.88 -14.09
N LEU A 81 -19.13 5.07 -15.03
CA LEU A 81 -18.26 6.24 -15.09
C LEU A 81 -19.01 7.52 -15.45
N GLN A 82 -20.12 7.42 -16.19
CA GLN A 82 -20.98 8.57 -16.51
C GLN A 82 -21.74 9.13 -15.29
N ILE A 83 -21.68 8.45 -14.16
CA ILE A 83 -22.29 8.91 -12.92
C ILE A 83 -21.17 9.55 -12.08
N PRO A 84 -21.11 10.88 -11.93
CA PRO A 84 -20.04 11.59 -11.24
C PRO A 84 -20.20 11.50 -9.71
N SER A 85 -19.99 10.30 -9.16
CA SER A 85 -20.14 10.01 -7.73
C SER A 85 -18.97 10.57 -6.90
N VAL A 86 -18.69 11.87 -7.04
CA VAL A 86 -17.65 12.55 -6.26
C VAL A 86 -18.00 12.49 -4.78
N THR A 87 -17.00 12.25 -3.94
CA THR A 87 -17.18 12.13 -2.48
C THR A 87 -18.03 13.28 -1.93
N GLY A 88 -19.03 12.93 -1.15
CA GLY A 88 -19.99 13.90 -0.57
C GLY A 88 -21.21 14.21 -1.45
N ASP A 89 -21.21 13.87 -2.73
CA ASP A 89 -22.42 14.02 -3.59
C ASP A 89 -23.36 12.82 -3.39
N LYS A 90 -24.20 12.93 -2.35
CA LYS A 90 -25.17 11.89 -2.00
C LYS A 90 -26.16 11.54 -3.13
N ARG A 91 -26.46 12.51 -4.01
CA ARG A 91 -27.37 12.28 -5.13
C ARG A 91 -26.73 11.36 -6.18
N GLN A 92 -25.48 11.61 -6.50
CA GLN A 92 -24.75 10.80 -7.48
C GLN A 92 -24.37 9.43 -6.92
N LEU A 93 -24.00 9.34 -5.64
CA LEU A 93 -23.79 8.07 -4.94
C LEU A 93 -25.07 7.20 -4.97
N ALA A 94 -26.23 7.79 -4.68
CA ALA A 94 -27.51 7.09 -4.79
C ALA A 94 -27.86 6.73 -6.25
N ALA A 95 -27.47 7.53 -7.23
CA ALA A 95 -27.64 7.20 -8.65
C ALA A 95 -26.78 5.99 -9.05
N LEU A 96 -25.53 5.92 -8.59
CA LEU A 96 -24.65 4.76 -8.83
C LEU A 96 -25.20 3.50 -8.15
N GLY A 97 -25.71 3.60 -6.92
CA GLY A 97 -26.38 2.49 -6.24
C GLY A 97 -27.60 1.96 -7.01
N ARG A 98 -28.44 2.86 -7.59
CA ARG A 98 -29.57 2.45 -8.46
C ARG A 98 -29.08 1.78 -9.74
N PHE A 99 -28.05 2.36 -10.39
CA PHE A 99 -27.44 1.77 -11.58
C PHE A 99 -26.97 0.33 -11.31
N LEU A 100 -26.26 0.07 -10.20
CA LEU A 100 -25.82 -1.29 -9.86
C LEU A 100 -27.00 -2.26 -9.70
N ARG A 101 -28.12 -1.81 -9.09
CA ARG A 101 -29.31 -2.65 -8.95
C ARG A 101 -29.96 -2.98 -10.28
N GLU A 102 -30.10 -2.00 -11.16
CA GLU A 102 -30.70 -2.18 -12.49
C GLU A 102 -29.81 -3.04 -13.40
N ARG A 103 -28.50 -2.91 -13.25
CA ARG A 103 -27.53 -3.62 -14.11
C ARG A 103 -27.34 -5.07 -13.71
N TYR A 104 -27.50 -5.41 -12.42
CA TYR A 104 -27.26 -6.74 -11.87
C TYR A 104 -28.50 -7.36 -11.22
N PRO A 105 -29.59 -7.62 -12.02
CA PRO A 105 -30.86 -8.06 -11.47
C PRO A 105 -30.80 -9.41 -10.76
N ARG A 106 -29.99 -10.37 -11.24
CA ARG A 106 -29.86 -11.68 -10.57
C ARG A 106 -29.19 -11.56 -9.21
N CYS A 107 -28.17 -10.70 -9.09
CA CYS A 107 -27.57 -10.38 -7.80
C CYS A 107 -28.63 -9.81 -6.85
N MET A 108 -29.45 -8.87 -7.31
CA MET A 108 -30.50 -8.24 -6.47
C MET A 108 -31.65 -9.19 -6.10
N GLU A 109 -31.96 -10.16 -6.95
CA GLU A 109 -32.97 -11.20 -6.66
C GLU A 109 -32.44 -12.28 -5.71
N THR A 110 -31.13 -12.53 -5.71
CA THR A 110 -30.52 -13.65 -4.97
C THR A 110 -29.89 -13.21 -3.65
N MET A 111 -29.40 -11.99 -3.57
CA MET A 111 -28.67 -11.47 -2.41
C MET A 111 -29.57 -10.58 -1.54
N ASP A 112 -29.39 -10.65 -0.23
CA ASP A 112 -29.92 -9.64 0.67
C ASP A 112 -29.20 -8.31 0.40
N CYS A 113 -29.96 -7.25 0.11
CA CYS A 113 -29.42 -5.96 -0.24
C CYS A 113 -29.89 -4.89 0.74
N ALA A 114 -28.94 -4.16 1.35
CA ALA A 114 -29.22 -3.07 2.27
C ALA A 114 -28.58 -1.76 1.81
N ASP A 115 -29.37 -0.69 1.74
CA ASP A 115 -28.89 0.69 1.64
C ASP A 115 -28.46 1.18 3.01
N LEU A 116 -27.25 1.71 3.09
CA LEU A 116 -26.70 2.25 4.31
C LEU A 116 -26.59 3.78 4.25
N PRO A 117 -26.50 4.45 5.40
CA PRO A 117 -26.33 5.90 5.44
C PRO A 117 -25.16 6.37 4.57
N GLY A 118 -25.28 7.55 3.97
CA GLY A 118 -24.25 8.11 3.10
C GLY A 118 -24.32 7.65 1.63
N GLY A 119 -25.08 6.59 1.33
CA GLY A 119 -25.19 6.00 -0.01
C GLY A 119 -24.34 4.75 -0.20
N SER A 120 -23.79 4.20 0.88
CA SER A 120 -23.10 2.91 0.87
C SER A 120 -24.07 1.75 0.60
N LEU A 121 -23.56 0.68 0.00
CA LEU A 121 -24.32 -0.50 -0.39
C LEU A 121 -23.72 -1.75 0.25
N LEU A 122 -24.55 -2.56 0.91
CA LEU A 122 -24.17 -3.85 1.45
C LEU A 122 -25.02 -4.95 0.84
N LEU A 123 -24.36 -5.97 0.27
CA LEU A 123 -24.99 -7.16 -0.27
C LEU A 123 -24.50 -8.40 0.49
N ARG A 124 -25.39 -9.36 0.72
CA ARG A 124 -25.08 -10.68 1.27
C ARG A 124 -25.57 -11.77 0.35
N TRP A 125 -24.68 -12.58 -0.18
CA TRP A 125 -25.00 -13.81 -0.89
C TRP A 125 -24.90 -14.98 0.07
N SER A 126 -26.03 -15.49 0.52
CA SER A 126 -26.11 -16.53 1.52
C SER A 126 -25.69 -17.89 0.95
N ALA A 127 -24.95 -18.66 1.74
CA ALA A 127 -24.64 -20.07 1.47
C ALA A 127 -25.78 -21.04 1.91
N GLY A 128 -26.80 -20.53 2.59
CA GLY A 128 -27.84 -21.33 3.24
C GLY A 128 -27.54 -21.61 4.71
N GLU A 129 -28.48 -22.26 5.39
CA GLU A 129 -28.43 -22.49 6.87
C GLU A 129 -27.41 -23.55 7.28
N ASP A 130 -26.95 -24.39 6.35
CA ASP A 130 -26.06 -25.55 6.64
C ASP A 130 -24.56 -25.19 6.58
N SER A 131 -24.17 -23.94 6.38
CA SER A 131 -22.77 -23.56 6.27
C SER A 131 -22.17 -23.20 7.62
N ASP A 132 -21.19 -24.01 8.08
CA ASP A 132 -20.38 -23.74 9.29
C ASP A 132 -19.12 -22.89 8.98
N LEU A 133 -18.93 -22.42 7.74
CA LEU A 133 -17.76 -21.67 7.34
C LEU A 133 -17.93 -20.18 7.68
N GLU A 134 -16.89 -19.59 8.24
CA GLU A 134 -16.84 -18.13 8.41
C GLU A 134 -16.99 -17.43 7.05
N PRO A 135 -17.74 -16.31 6.99
CA PRO A 135 -17.99 -15.59 5.75
C PRO A 135 -16.73 -14.98 5.14
N ALA A 136 -16.84 -14.54 3.89
CA ALA A 136 -15.83 -13.71 3.23
C ALA A 136 -16.44 -12.36 2.85
N LEU A 137 -15.63 -11.29 2.95
CA LEU A 137 -16.03 -9.93 2.65
C LEU A 137 -15.19 -9.39 1.48
N PHE A 138 -15.86 -8.88 0.46
CA PHE A 138 -15.28 -8.11 -0.63
C PHE A 138 -15.62 -6.63 -0.44
N CYS A 139 -14.60 -5.77 -0.48
CA CYS A 139 -14.76 -4.34 -0.29
C CYS A 139 -14.45 -3.56 -1.56
N GLY A 140 -14.95 -2.34 -1.61
CA GLY A 140 -14.68 -1.33 -2.61
C GLY A 140 -15.41 -0.04 -2.24
N HIS A 141 -15.19 1.04 -2.97
CA HIS A 141 -15.87 2.30 -2.74
C HIS A 141 -16.56 2.85 -3.98
N LEU A 142 -17.72 3.49 -3.76
CA LEU A 142 -18.57 4.05 -4.81
C LEU A 142 -18.18 5.49 -5.18
N ASP A 143 -17.53 6.18 -4.24
CA ASP A 143 -17.09 7.55 -4.43
C ASP A 143 -15.82 7.63 -5.28
N VAL A 144 -15.54 8.81 -5.77
CA VAL A 144 -14.34 9.14 -6.54
C VAL A 144 -13.89 10.55 -6.19
N VAL A 145 -12.59 10.84 -6.38
CA VAL A 145 -12.08 12.21 -6.32
C VAL A 145 -12.67 13.07 -7.47
N PRO A 146 -12.66 14.41 -7.34
CA PRO A 146 -13.06 15.30 -8.45
C PRO A 146 -12.32 14.99 -9.76
N GLY A 147 -12.95 15.27 -10.89
CA GLY A 147 -12.38 15.04 -12.22
C GLY A 147 -11.00 15.69 -12.41
N GLY A 148 -10.84 16.92 -11.90
CA GLY A 148 -9.60 17.69 -12.09
C GLY A 148 -9.43 18.20 -13.52
N ASP A 149 -8.31 18.89 -13.76
CA ASP A 149 -7.96 19.44 -15.06
C ASP A 149 -6.97 18.56 -15.83
N GLY A 150 -6.76 18.87 -17.10
CA GLY A 150 -5.70 18.25 -17.92
C GLY A 150 -6.08 16.97 -18.65
N TRP A 151 -7.35 16.63 -18.69
CA TRP A 151 -7.85 15.53 -19.52
C TRP A 151 -7.65 15.83 -21.00
N THR A 152 -7.15 14.85 -21.76
CA THR A 152 -6.80 15.02 -23.18
C THR A 152 -7.53 14.05 -24.09
N VAL A 153 -8.04 12.94 -23.56
CA VAL A 153 -8.72 11.90 -24.33
C VAL A 153 -10.24 12.11 -24.31
N CYS A 154 -10.80 12.41 -23.14
CA CYS A 154 -12.24 12.66 -22.96
C CYS A 154 -12.46 13.52 -21.70
N GLU A 155 -13.69 13.92 -21.42
CA GLU A 155 -14.03 14.51 -20.12
C GLU A 155 -14.03 13.45 -19.01
N PRO A 156 -13.82 13.83 -17.73
CA PRO A 156 -13.66 12.89 -16.63
C PRO A 156 -14.77 11.87 -16.45
N PHE A 157 -15.99 12.22 -16.85
CA PHE A 157 -17.19 11.40 -16.64
C PHE A 157 -17.89 11.01 -17.94
N ASP A 158 -17.17 10.97 -19.06
CA ASP A 158 -17.75 10.53 -20.34
C ASP A 158 -17.92 9.01 -20.41
N GLY A 159 -17.09 8.25 -19.71
CA GLY A 159 -17.09 6.79 -19.80
C GLY A 159 -16.75 6.31 -21.22
N LEU A 160 -15.80 6.98 -21.88
CA LEU A 160 -15.43 6.72 -23.28
C LEU A 160 -14.83 5.33 -23.42
N ARG A 161 -15.36 4.55 -24.37
CA ARG A 161 -14.76 3.28 -24.82
C ARG A 161 -14.06 3.50 -26.15
N GLU A 162 -12.74 3.40 -26.14
CA GLU A 162 -11.95 3.56 -27.36
C GLU A 162 -10.69 2.70 -27.32
N ASN A 163 -10.33 2.09 -28.45
CA ASN A 163 -9.11 1.30 -28.61
C ASN A 163 -8.92 0.19 -27.55
N GLY A 164 -10.02 -0.49 -27.15
CA GLY A 164 -10.01 -1.55 -26.14
C GLY A 164 -9.78 -1.06 -24.71
N ARG A 165 -10.08 0.21 -24.44
CA ARG A 165 -9.98 0.87 -23.14
C ARG A 165 -11.26 1.56 -22.76
N VAL A 166 -11.50 1.65 -21.45
CA VAL A 166 -12.60 2.44 -20.87
C VAL A 166 -11.94 3.57 -20.08
N TYR A 167 -12.21 4.80 -20.50
CA TYR A 167 -11.66 6.01 -19.89
C TYR A 167 -12.69 6.70 -18.99
N GLY A 168 -12.24 7.22 -17.89
CA GLY A 168 -13.02 8.05 -16.96
C GLY A 168 -12.54 7.95 -15.53
N ARG A 169 -12.89 8.95 -14.72
CA ARG A 169 -12.58 9.01 -13.30
C ARG A 169 -13.25 7.85 -12.56
N GLY A 170 -12.47 7.06 -11.82
CA GLY A 170 -12.91 5.86 -11.13
C GLY A 170 -12.76 4.57 -11.96
N ALA A 171 -12.19 4.63 -13.17
CA ALA A 171 -11.96 3.43 -13.98
C ALA A 171 -11.05 2.43 -13.27
N MET A 172 -10.03 2.91 -12.57
CA MET A 172 -9.11 2.11 -11.76
C MET A 172 -9.47 2.15 -10.28
N ASP A 173 -9.94 3.29 -9.76
CA ASP A 173 -10.09 3.59 -8.34
C ASP A 173 -11.50 4.12 -8.03
N CYS A 174 -12.46 3.25 -7.62
CA CYS A 174 -12.34 1.79 -7.77
C CYS A 174 -13.58 1.17 -8.43
N LYS A 175 -14.36 1.96 -9.25
CA LYS A 175 -15.55 1.45 -9.95
C LYS A 175 -15.22 0.22 -10.81
N GLY A 176 -14.05 0.18 -11.46
CA GLY A 176 -13.60 -0.98 -12.23
C GLY A 176 -13.53 -2.27 -11.42
N VAL A 177 -13.10 -2.18 -10.15
CA VAL A 177 -13.09 -3.30 -9.21
C VAL A 177 -14.49 -3.77 -8.88
N ILE A 178 -15.39 -2.83 -8.53
CA ILE A 178 -16.80 -3.13 -8.23
C ILE A 178 -17.48 -3.78 -9.41
N ILE A 179 -17.32 -3.23 -10.61
CA ILE A 179 -17.93 -3.78 -11.83
C ILE A 179 -17.41 -5.19 -12.12
N ALA A 180 -16.09 -5.42 -12.03
CA ALA A 180 -15.52 -6.76 -12.25
C ALA A 180 -16.07 -7.79 -11.24
N LEU A 181 -16.22 -7.39 -9.98
CA LEU A 181 -16.76 -8.22 -8.91
C LEU A 181 -18.25 -8.53 -9.12
N MET A 182 -19.06 -7.53 -9.47
CA MET A 182 -20.48 -7.70 -9.71
C MET A 182 -20.75 -8.50 -10.98
N GLU A 183 -19.98 -8.31 -12.06
CA GLU A 183 -20.08 -9.15 -13.27
C GLU A 183 -19.72 -10.62 -12.98
N ALA A 184 -18.74 -10.85 -12.10
CA ALA A 184 -18.39 -12.20 -11.66
C ALA A 184 -19.54 -12.87 -10.90
N ALA A 185 -20.13 -12.16 -9.94
CA ALA A 185 -21.26 -12.66 -9.15
C ALA A 185 -22.49 -12.92 -10.02
N GLU A 186 -22.90 -11.96 -10.87
CA GLU A 186 -24.05 -12.08 -11.78
C GLU A 186 -23.89 -13.28 -12.72
N ALA A 187 -22.69 -13.50 -13.27
CA ALA A 187 -22.43 -14.63 -14.15
C ALA A 187 -22.44 -15.98 -13.40
N LEU A 188 -21.96 -16.02 -12.17
CA LEU A 188 -22.01 -17.25 -11.34
C LEU A 188 -23.44 -17.60 -10.95
N ILE A 189 -24.27 -16.62 -10.57
CA ILE A 189 -25.68 -16.83 -10.28
C ILE A 189 -26.43 -17.31 -11.53
N ALA A 190 -26.13 -16.71 -12.70
CA ALA A 190 -26.71 -17.15 -13.97
C ALA A 190 -26.38 -18.62 -14.33
N GLN A 191 -25.26 -19.15 -13.81
CA GLN A 191 -24.85 -20.55 -13.98
C GLN A 191 -25.45 -21.48 -12.91
N GLY A 192 -26.28 -20.97 -11.99
CA GLY A 192 -26.86 -21.73 -10.88
C GLY A 192 -25.86 -22.03 -9.76
N TYR A 193 -24.75 -21.30 -9.68
CA TYR A 193 -23.78 -21.49 -8.61
C TYR A 193 -24.32 -20.97 -7.28
N ALA A 194 -24.15 -21.74 -6.22
CA ALA A 194 -24.39 -21.32 -4.83
C ALA A 194 -23.06 -21.33 -4.05
N PRO A 195 -22.77 -20.30 -3.26
CA PRO A 195 -21.52 -20.23 -2.49
C PRO A 195 -21.56 -21.23 -1.32
N ARG A 196 -20.39 -21.70 -0.88
CA ARG A 196 -20.25 -22.60 0.28
C ARG A 196 -20.20 -21.88 1.62
N ARG A 197 -19.97 -20.58 1.61
CA ARG A 197 -19.96 -19.65 2.75
C ARG A 197 -20.69 -18.38 2.38
N ASP A 198 -21.17 -17.65 3.33
CA ASP A 198 -21.74 -16.33 3.08
C ASP A 198 -20.70 -15.41 2.46
N LEU A 199 -21.07 -14.72 1.40
CA LEU A 199 -20.25 -13.71 0.75
C LEU A 199 -20.88 -12.35 0.94
N TYR A 200 -20.13 -11.44 1.53
CA TYR A 200 -20.54 -10.05 1.70
C TYR A 200 -19.81 -9.16 0.69
N PHE A 201 -20.53 -8.16 0.16
CA PHE A 201 -19.98 -7.14 -0.73
C PHE A 201 -20.32 -5.79 -0.09
N ALA A 202 -19.30 -5.10 0.39
CA ALA A 202 -19.43 -3.82 1.07
C ALA A 202 -18.83 -2.71 0.21
N PHE A 203 -19.70 -1.81 -0.28
CA PHE A 203 -19.27 -0.69 -1.11
C PHE A 203 -19.47 0.61 -0.35
N GLY A 204 -18.36 1.21 0.11
CA GLY A 204 -18.33 2.46 0.87
C GLY A 204 -18.66 3.68 0.04
N CYS A 205 -18.96 4.81 0.70
CA CYS A 205 -19.39 6.04 0.04
C CYS A 205 -18.42 7.22 0.19
N ASP A 206 -17.31 7.06 0.93
CA ASP A 206 -16.41 8.16 1.32
C ASP A 206 -14.96 7.71 1.60
N GLU A 207 -14.47 6.68 0.89
CA GLU A 207 -13.08 6.18 1.04
C GLU A 207 -12.07 7.30 0.83
N GLU A 208 -12.25 8.10 -0.22
CA GLU A 208 -11.37 9.20 -0.65
C GLU A 208 -11.22 10.30 0.42
N THR A 209 -12.09 10.30 1.42
CA THR A 209 -12.04 11.21 2.58
C THR A 209 -11.92 10.49 3.92
N GLY A 210 -11.64 9.18 3.91
CA GLY A 210 -11.29 8.40 5.09
C GLY A 210 -12.28 7.34 5.54
N GLY A 211 -13.40 7.10 4.82
CA GLY A 211 -14.32 5.98 5.04
C GLY A 211 -15.17 6.02 6.31
N GLU A 212 -15.33 7.19 6.93
CA GLU A 212 -16.02 7.33 8.22
C GLU A 212 -17.52 6.98 8.16
N GLN A 213 -18.22 7.42 7.09
CA GLN A 213 -19.65 7.17 6.91
C GLN A 213 -19.92 5.87 6.14
N GLY A 214 -18.94 5.41 5.34
CA GLY A 214 -18.96 4.19 4.55
C GLY A 214 -18.41 2.99 5.31
N ALA A 215 -17.18 2.60 5.01
CA ALA A 215 -16.57 1.36 5.50
C ALA A 215 -16.54 1.25 7.03
N ARG A 216 -16.23 2.33 7.75
CA ARG A 216 -16.22 2.32 9.22
C ARG A 216 -17.61 2.06 9.80
N ALA A 217 -18.64 2.72 9.27
CA ALA A 217 -20.01 2.49 9.72
C ALA A 217 -20.48 1.05 9.40
N ILE A 218 -20.12 0.54 8.23
CA ILE A 218 -20.38 -0.87 7.84
C ILE A 218 -19.68 -1.81 8.82
N ALA A 219 -18.38 -1.62 9.06
CA ALA A 219 -17.60 -2.47 9.96
C ALA A 219 -18.16 -2.47 11.39
N HIS A 220 -18.56 -1.32 11.92
CA HIS A 220 -19.22 -1.23 13.22
C HIS A 220 -20.56 -1.98 13.25
N SER A 221 -21.37 -1.88 12.20
CA SER A 221 -22.64 -2.62 12.12
C SER A 221 -22.40 -4.13 12.09
N MET A 222 -21.40 -4.60 11.33
CA MET A 222 -21.02 -6.01 11.27
C MET A 222 -20.47 -6.51 12.62
N ALA A 223 -19.64 -5.71 13.29
CA ALA A 223 -19.13 -6.01 14.63
C ALA A 223 -20.27 -6.13 15.67
N ALA A 224 -21.25 -5.24 15.60
CA ALA A 224 -22.42 -5.28 16.49
C ALA A 224 -23.29 -6.54 16.29
N GLN A 225 -23.26 -7.13 15.10
CA GLN A 225 -23.91 -8.40 14.78
C GLN A 225 -23.05 -9.62 15.14
N GLY A 226 -21.83 -9.43 15.66
CA GLY A 226 -20.90 -10.50 16.01
C GLY A 226 -20.25 -11.17 14.82
N LEU A 227 -20.30 -10.57 13.62
CA LEU A 227 -19.71 -11.14 12.41
C LEU A 227 -18.18 -11.16 12.49
N LYS A 228 -17.61 -12.26 12.03
CA LYS A 228 -16.18 -12.43 11.76
C LYS A 228 -16.02 -12.96 10.35
N PHE A 229 -14.87 -12.72 9.75
CA PHE A 229 -14.60 -13.10 8.35
C PHE A 229 -13.29 -13.86 8.24
N ASP A 230 -13.31 -14.98 7.50
CA ASP A 230 -12.08 -15.69 7.11
C ASP A 230 -11.21 -14.88 6.16
N LEU A 231 -11.85 -14.04 5.35
CA LEU A 231 -11.21 -13.15 4.38
C LEU A 231 -11.92 -11.81 4.32
N VAL A 232 -11.14 -10.74 4.39
CA VAL A 232 -11.53 -9.42 3.87
C VAL A 232 -10.63 -9.11 2.68
N LEU A 233 -11.20 -8.89 1.51
CA LEU A 233 -10.49 -8.54 0.29
C LEU A 233 -10.94 -7.16 -0.18
N ASP A 234 -10.05 -6.20 -0.11
CA ASP A 234 -10.26 -4.83 -0.54
C ASP A 234 -9.40 -4.53 -1.79
N GLU A 235 -9.58 -3.36 -2.35
CA GLU A 235 -8.79 -2.81 -3.44
C GLU A 235 -7.32 -2.54 -3.04
N GLY A 236 -6.49 -1.95 -3.89
CA GLY A 236 -5.16 -1.39 -3.59
C GLY A 236 -3.99 -2.07 -4.28
N GLY A 237 -3.68 -3.35 -3.99
CA GLY A 237 -2.66 -4.08 -4.73
C GLY A 237 -3.12 -4.42 -6.15
N ALA A 238 -2.18 -4.70 -7.08
CA ALA A 238 -2.53 -4.90 -8.49
C ALA A 238 -1.57 -5.85 -9.21
N ILE A 239 -1.90 -6.21 -10.43
CA ILE A 239 -1.01 -6.89 -11.36
C ILE A 239 -0.22 -5.83 -12.13
N TYR A 240 1.10 -5.90 -12.10
CA TYR A 240 1.98 -5.02 -12.86
C TYR A 240 2.59 -5.77 -14.03
N ASP A 241 2.42 -5.27 -15.24
CA ASP A 241 3.10 -5.86 -16.40
C ASP A 241 4.47 -5.20 -16.63
N LYS A 242 5.45 -6.03 -17.02
CA LYS A 242 6.82 -5.63 -17.28
C LYS A 242 6.95 -4.54 -18.35
N ALA A 243 6.12 -4.61 -19.40
CA ALA A 243 6.17 -3.67 -20.51
C ALA A 243 5.80 -2.23 -20.08
N LEU A 244 5.22 -2.05 -18.90
CA LEU A 244 4.39 -0.92 -18.58
C LEU A 244 4.85 -0.15 -17.35
N SER A 245 5.64 -0.76 -16.46
CA SER A 245 6.10 -0.10 -15.23
C SER A 245 7.55 0.35 -15.36
N ARG A 246 7.78 1.69 -15.37
CA ARG A 246 9.12 2.26 -15.34
C ARG A 246 9.94 1.67 -14.18
N GLY A 247 11.05 1.01 -14.49
CA GLY A 247 12.00 0.48 -13.51
C GLY A 247 11.70 -0.93 -12.99
N ARG A 248 10.60 -1.59 -13.38
CA ARG A 248 10.33 -2.99 -13.06
C ARG A 248 10.73 -3.88 -14.23
N SER A 249 11.48 -4.94 -13.97
CA SER A 249 12.02 -5.84 -14.98
C SER A 249 11.20 -7.11 -15.19
N HIS A 250 10.04 -7.25 -14.52
CA HIS A 250 9.19 -8.46 -14.55
C HIS A 250 7.76 -8.12 -14.18
N SER A 251 6.82 -8.92 -14.67
CA SER A 251 5.42 -8.86 -14.26
C SER A 251 5.23 -9.53 -12.90
N ALA A 252 4.37 -8.99 -12.05
CA ALA A 252 4.03 -9.57 -10.74
C ALA A 252 2.68 -9.06 -10.25
N ALA A 253 1.99 -9.89 -9.47
CA ALA A 253 0.84 -9.48 -8.66
C ALA A 253 1.35 -9.07 -7.28
N TYR A 254 1.09 -7.84 -6.87
CA TYR A 254 1.42 -7.33 -5.55
C TYR A 254 0.17 -7.34 -4.68
N VAL A 255 0.21 -8.12 -3.61
CA VAL A 255 -0.89 -8.27 -2.66
C VAL A 255 -0.54 -7.53 -1.38
N GLY A 256 -1.32 -6.52 -1.02
CA GLY A 256 -1.15 -5.76 0.23
C GLY A 256 -1.52 -6.61 1.44
N MET A 257 -0.56 -6.80 2.35
CA MET A 257 -0.72 -7.58 3.60
C MET A 257 -0.89 -6.69 4.82
N ALA A 258 -0.61 -5.44 4.69
CA ALA A 258 -0.81 -4.34 5.64
C ALA A 258 -0.66 -3.02 4.91
N GLU A 259 -1.01 -1.94 5.56
CA GLU A 259 -0.80 -0.58 5.06
C GLU A 259 -0.13 0.29 6.10
N LYS A 260 0.40 1.44 5.67
CA LYS A 260 0.98 2.43 6.56
C LYS A 260 -0.14 3.29 7.18
N ARG A 261 -0.05 3.50 8.50
CA ARG A 261 -0.97 4.35 9.23
C ARG A 261 -0.73 5.82 8.92
N GLN A 262 -1.75 6.57 8.57
CA GLN A 262 -1.65 8.01 8.39
C GLN A 262 -1.68 8.73 9.75
N CYS A 263 -0.86 9.79 9.85
CA CYS A 263 -0.92 10.74 10.96
C CYS A 263 -0.64 12.14 10.43
N ASP A 264 -1.32 13.14 10.99
CA ASP A 264 -1.10 14.53 10.69
C ASP A 264 -0.64 15.29 11.92
N LEU A 265 0.44 16.06 11.78
CA LEU A 265 1.02 16.86 12.85
C LEU A 265 1.00 18.34 12.46
N ARG A 266 0.94 19.20 13.47
CA ARG A 266 1.12 20.64 13.34
C ARG A 266 2.27 21.07 14.23
N VAL A 267 3.14 21.90 13.66
CA VAL A 267 4.16 22.65 14.41
C VAL A 267 3.76 24.12 14.38
N THR A 268 3.61 24.71 15.58
CA THR A 268 3.23 26.11 15.75
C THR A 268 4.36 26.90 16.42
N VAL A 269 4.70 28.03 15.87
CA VAL A 269 5.61 29.01 16.45
C VAL A 269 4.83 30.27 16.77
N SER A 270 4.91 30.75 17.99
CA SER A 270 4.34 32.01 18.43
C SER A 270 5.43 32.91 18.99
N CYS A 271 5.56 34.10 18.48
CA CYS A 271 6.47 35.14 19.01
C CYS A 271 5.91 36.52 18.74
N PRO A 272 6.36 37.54 19.48
CA PRO A 272 5.90 38.90 19.21
C PRO A 272 6.23 39.30 17.79
N GLY A 273 5.22 39.78 17.02
CA GLY A 273 5.37 40.37 15.72
C GLY A 273 6.12 41.72 15.78
N GLY A 274 6.17 42.45 14.70
CA GLY A 274 6.81 43.74 14.64
C GLY A 274 7.03 44.27 13.22
N HIS A 275 7.69 45.41 13.10
CA HIS A 275 8.03 46.00 11.81
C HIS A 275 9.34 45.40 11.28
N THR A 276 9.40 45.14 9.98
CA THR A 276 10.56 44.48 9.33
C THR A 276 11.82 45.34 9.33
N SER A 277 11.72 46.67 9.53
CA SER A 277 12.89 47.55 9.62
C SER A 277 13.69 47.42 10.92
N ALA A 278 13.10 46.81 11.97
CA ALA A 278 13.76 46.55 13.24
C ALA A 278 13.53 45.06 13.63
N PRO A 279 14.13 44.15 12.86
CA PRO A 279 13.86 42.71 13.04
C PRO A 279 14.42 42.22 14.37
N ARG A 280 13.66 41.36 15.06
CA ARG A 280 14.14 40.63 16.21
C ARG A 280 15.15 39.54 15.77
N ARG A 281 15.99 39.10 16.70
CA ARG A 281 16.97 38.02 16.46
C ARG A 281 16.31 36.73 16.02
N SER A 282 15.09 36.48 16.49
CA SER A 282 14.27 35.34 16.14
C SER A 282 12.87 35.76 15.72
N THR A 283 12.36 35.25 14.60
CA THR A 283 11.03 35.55 14.05
C THR A 283 10.24 34.24 13.94
N ALA A 284 8.91 34.30 13.98
CA ALA A 284 8.07 33.10 13.89
C ALA A 284 8.37 32.30 12.62
N LEU A 285 8.47 32.95 11.48
CA LEU A 285 8.77 32.30 10.21
C LEU A 285 10.19 31.71 10.16
N GLY A 286 11.19 32.43 10.73
CA GLY A 286 12.57 31.92 10.79
C GLY A 286 12.70 30.65 11.62
N VAL A 287 12.10 30.61 12.83
CA VAL A 287 12.08 29.42 13.69
C VAL A 287 11.30 28.27 13.02
N LEU A 288 10.15 28.59 12.41
CA LEU A 288 9.36 27.58 11.71
C LEU A 288 10.14 26.95 10.55
N SER A 289 10.85 27.79 9.76
CA SER A 289 11.67 27.30 8.64
C SER A 289 12.76 26.34 9.11
N GLU A 290 13.39 26.62 10.26
CA GLU A 290 14.37 25.72 10.87
C GLU A 290 13.73 24.42 11.32
N ALA A 291 12.57 24.47 11.99
CA ALA A 291 11.82 23.29 12.40
C ALA A 291 11.44 22.41 11.21
N VAL A 292 10.90 22.99 10.14
CA VAL A 292 10.56 22.31 8.89
C VAL A 292 11.79 21.65 8.27
N CYS A 293 12.93 22.34 8.18
CA CYS A 293 14.17 21.80 7.65
C CYS A 293 14.66 20.60 8.48
N ARG A 294 14.64 20.70 9.82
CA ARG A 294 15.05 19.61 10.72
C ARG A 294 14.17 18.37 10.53
N ILE A 295 12.84 18.53 10.51
CA ILE A 295 11.92 17.41 10.32
C ILE A 295 12.08 16.78 8.91
N ALA A 296 12.21 17.60 7.87
CA ALA A 296 12.34 17.11 6.50
C ALA A 296 13.64 16.32 6.28
N THR A 297 14.73 16.68 6.99
CA THR A 297 16.05 16.04 6.85
C THR A 297 16.27 14.87 7.80
N ALA A 298 15.77 14.96 9.04
CA ALA A 298 15.92 13.93 10.05
C ALA A 298 14.79 12.90 9.99
N GLN A 299 14.80 12.07 8.97
CA GLN A 299 13.79 11.03 8.78
C GLN A 299 13.93 9.89 9.79
N PRO A 300 12.82 9.24 10.23
CA PRO A 300 12.85 8.11 11.15
C PRO A 300 13.72 6.96 10.70
N HIS A 301 14.18 6.14 11.67
CA HIS A 301 15.09 5.03 11.41
C HIS A 301 14.47 3.94 10.52
N HIS A 302 15.31 3.31 9.71
CA HIS A 302 14.91 2.21 8.85
C HIS A 302 14.64 0.92 9.63
N ARG A 303 13.56 0.22 9.26
CA ARG A 303 13.21 -1.09 9.80
C ARG A 303 12.71 -2.02 8.71
N LEU A 304 13.28 -3.21 8.61
CA LEU A 304 12.78 -4.26 7.74
C LEU A 304 11.71 -5.07 8.47
N SER A 305 10.44 -4.74 8.23
CA SER A 305 9.32 -5.54 8.73
C SER A 305 9.31 -6.95 8.12
N PRO A 306 8.62 -7.94 8.71
CA PRO A 306 8.48 -9.27 8.11
C PRO A 306 7.89 -9.22 6.69
N ILE A 307 6.92 -8.35 6.43
CA ILE A 307 6.31 -8.18 5.09
C ILE A 307 7.35 -7.72 4.10
N VAL A 308 8.09 -6.66 4.41
CA VAL A 308 9.11 -6.10 3.53
C VAL A 308 10.23 -7.11 3.27
N ARG A 309 10.62 -7.89 4.28
CA ARG A 309 11.58 -8.99 4.07
C ARG A 309 11.06 -10.03 3.10
N ASN A 310 9.80 -10.45 3.23
CA ASN A 310 9.16 -11.39 2.32
C ASN A 310 9.07 -10.81 0.90
N SER A 311 8.66 -9.55 0.77
CA SER A 311 8.60 -8.85 -0.52
C SER A 311 9.98 -8.77 -1.19
N LEU A 312 11.02 -8.45 -0.45
CA LEU A 312 12.41 -8.44 -0.96
C LEU A 312 12.86 -9.83 -1.39
N ASP A 313 12.51 -10.89 -0.64
CA ASP A 313 12.87 -12.28 -0.98
C ASP A 313 12.16 -12.75 -2.25
N ASP A 314 10.89 -12.44 -2.40
CA ASP A 314 10.08 -12.85 -3.56
C ASP A 314 10.47 -12.02 -4.83
N ASN A 315 10.90 -10.77 -4.64
CA ASN A 315 11.42 -9.92 -5.71
C ASN A 315 12.92 -10.14 -6.03
N ILE A 316 13.67 -10.89 -5.24
CA ILE A 316 15.13 -10.92 -5.27
C ILE A 316 15.72 -11.22 -6.64
N ALA A 317 15.04 -12.05 -7.43
CA ALA A 317 15.47 -12.45 -8.75
C ALA A 317 15.47 -11.31 -9.78
N THR A 318 14.65 -10.28 -9.56
CA THR A 318 14.45 -9.15 -10.45
C THR A 318 15.48 -8.04 -10.25
N PHE A 319 16.19 -8.08 -9.12
CA PHE A 319 17.17 -7.08 -8.78
C PHE A 319 18.46 -7.26 -9.60
N SER A 320 19.16 -6.15 -9.89
CA SER A 320 20.52 -6.18 -10.41
C SER A 320 21.43 -6.99 -9.48
N PHE A 321 22.55 -7.52 -10.00
CA PHE A 321 23.42 -8.38 -9.20
C PHE A 321 23.87 -7.75 -7.89
N GLY A 322 24.23 -6.46 -7.88
CA GLY A 322 24.63 -5.75 -6.65
C GLY A 322 23.53 -5.66 -5.61
N LYS A 323 22.30 -5.25 -6.01
CA LYS A 323 21.12 -5.23 -5.11
C LYS A 323 20.79 -6.63 -4.62
N ARG A 324 20.82 -7.64 -5.50
CA ARG A 324 20.59 -9.06 -5.18
C ARG A 324 21.60 -9.59 -4.18
N PHE A 325 22.89 -9.26 -4.35
CA PHE A 325 23.95 -9.64 -3.41
C PHE A 325 23.66 -9.10 -2.00
N VAL A 326 23.29 -7.82 -1.90
CA VAL A 326 22.95 -7.17 -0.62
C VAL A 326 21.72 -7.82 0.02
N VAL A 327 20.65 -8.05 -0.74
CA VAL A 327 19.39 -8.63 -0.24
C VAL A 327 19.57 -10.09 0.17
N ALA A 328 20.27 -10.91 -0.65
CA ALA A 328 20.53 -12.33 -0.33
C ALA A 328 21.38 -12.49 0.94
N ASN A 329 22.20 -11.49 1.27
CA ASN A 329 23.11 -11.49 2.42
C ASN A 329 22.73 -10.41 3.45
N ARG A 330 21.44 -10.01 3.52
CA ARG A 330 20.95 -8.87 4.31
C ARG A 330 21.28 -8.93 5.80
N VAL A 331 21.49 -10.11 6.38
CA VAL A 331 21.88 -10.26 7.78
C VAL A 331 23.27 -9.66 8.01
N LEU A 332 24.23 -9.96 7.13
CA LEU A 332 25.59 -9.42 7.15
C LEU A 332 25.63 -7.98 6.59
N MET A 333 24.77 -7.69 5.63
CA MET A 333 24.75 -6.44 4.87
C MET A 333 23.68 -5.46 5.36
N LYS A 334 23.19 -5.60 6.59
CA LYS A 334 22.07 -4.80 7.13
C LYS A 334 22.24 -3.29 6.91
N LEU A 335 23.42 -2.76 7.10
CA LEU A 335 23.73 -1.33 6.91
C LEU A 335 23.73 -0.91 5.43
N PHE A 336 23.87 -1.86 4.50
CA PHE A 336 23.94 -1.57 3.08
C PHE A 336 22.60 -1.74 2.37
N VAL A 337 21.60 -2.37 2.99
CA VAL A 337 20.27 -2.56 2.35
C VAL A 337 19.65 -1.21 1.99
N THR A 338 19.57 -0.29 2.95
CA THR A 338 19.01 1.05 2.71
C THR A 338 19.85 1.87 1.72
N ARG A 339 21.19 1.73 1.77
CA ARG A 339 22.09 2.40 0.82
C ARG A 339 21.92 1.86 -0.60
N ALA A 340 21.65 0.56 -0.77
CA ALA A 340 21.40 -0.05 -2.08
C ALA A 340 20.12 0.48 -2.76
N PHE A 341 19.16 0.93 -1.96
CA PHE A 341 17.86 1.46 -2.43
C PHE A 341 17.69 2.97 -2.20
N ARG A 342 18.76 3.70 -1.86
CA ARG A 342 18.68 5.13 -1.54
C ARG A 342 18.09 6.03 -2.63
N ASN A 343 18.16 5.60 -3.90
CA ASN A 343 17.65 6.32 -5.05
C ASN A 343 16.27 5.77 -5.49
N ASP A 344 15.60 4.98 -4.64
CA ASP A 344 14.33 4.35 -4.90
C ASP A 344 13.34 4.79 -3.78
N PRO A 345 12.62 5.91 -3.97
CA PRO A 345 11.72 6.46 -2.95
C PRO A 345 10.64 5.48 -2.53
N GLU A 346 10.12 4.67 -3.46
CA GLU A 346 9.08 3.67 -3.18
C GLU A 346 9.60 2.61 -2.22
N VAL A 347 10.81 2.08 -2.47
CA VAL A 347 11.43 1.09 -1.56
C VAL A 347 11.80 1.72 -0.21
N LEU A 348 12.28 2.96 -0.20
CA LEU A 348 12.55 3.67 1.05
C LEU A 348 11.29 3.87 1.89
N ALA A 349 10.15 4.17 1.24
CA ALA A 349 8.86 4.28 1.91
C ALA A 349 8.41 2.96 2.56
N LEU A 350 8.80 1.80 2.01
CA LEU A 350 8.50 0.50 2.60
C LEU A 350 9.32 0.17 3.85
N VAL A 351 10.50 0.77 4.02
CA VAL A 351 11.44 0.40 5.09
C VAL A 351 11.53 1.42 6.22
N ARG A 352 10.79 2.53 6.16
CA ARG A 352 10.73 3.54 7.23
C ARG A 352 9.37 4.23 7.29
N SER A 353 9.02 4.70 8.49
CA SER A 353 7.97 5.70 8.62
C SER A 353 8.44 7.00 7.96
N THR A 354 7.55 7.68 7.26
CA THR A 354 7.86 8.91 6.53
C THR A 354 7.12 10.08 7.15
N ILE A 355 7.72 11.26 7.14
CA ILE A 355 7.11 12.51 7.55
C ILE A 355 7.51 13.60 6.56
N VAL A 356 6.53 14.31 6.01
CA VAL A 356 6.74 15.35 4.99
C VAL A 356 5.93 16.60 5.30
N PRO A 357 6.47 17.81 5.13
CA PRO A 357 5.71 19.03 5.22
C PRO A 357 4.76 19.14 4.02
N THR A 358 3.51 19.51 4.28
CA THR A 358 2.47 19.59 3.26
C THR A 358 1.91 20.99 3.09
N MET A 359 1.88 21.79 4.17
CA MET A 359 1.28 23.12 4.14
C MET A 359 1.96 24.03 5.17
N VAL A 360 1.99 25.31 4.85
CA VAL A 360 2.41 26.39 5.78
C VAL A 360 1.28 27.41 5.85
N ASP A 361 0.95 27.82 7.08
CA ASP A 361 -0.07 28.81 7.38
C ASP A 361 0.44 29.78 8.47
N GLY A 362 -0.18 30.95 8.59
CA GLY A 362 0.15 31.90 9.62
C GLY A 362 -0.51 33.26 9.44
N SER A 363 -0.22 34.19 10.36
CA SER A 363 -0.67 35.57 10.26
C SER A 363 0.35 36.39 9.42
N PHE A 364 0.11 36.48 8.12
CA PHE A 364 0.96 37.21 7.17
C PHE A 364 0.23 38.47 6.67
N PRO A 365 0.06 39.51 7.53
CA PRO A 365 -0.83 40.64 7.23
C PRO A 365 -0.30 41.54 6.10
N ALA A 366 1.02 41.72 5.99
CA ALA A 366 1.66 42.52 4.93
C ALA A 366 3.16 42.18 4.82
N LYS A 367 3.78 42.56 3.69
CA LYS A 367 5.20 42.25 3.41
C LYS A 367 6.19 42.94 4.37
N ASN A 368 5.80 43.97 5.04
CA ASN A 368 6.61 44.78 5.98
C ASN A 368 6.26 44.51 7.46
N ILE A 369 5.47 43.48 7.75
CA ILE A 369 5.09 43.10 9.11
C ILE A 369 5.64 41.69 9.41
N LEU A 370 6.33 41.55 10.54
CA LEU A 370 6.76 40.26 11.04
C LEU A 370 5.55 39.51 11.61
N PRO A 371 5.26 38.28 11.16
CA PRO A 371 4.14 37.50 11.67
C PRO A 371 4.35 37.15 13.16
N SER A 372 3.28 37.21 13.93
CA SER A 372 3.29 36.76 15.34
C SER A 372 3.10 35.28 15.50
N THR A 373 2.54 34.60 14.49
CA THR A 373 2.30 33.15 14.48
C THR A 373 2.60 32.60 13.10
N ALA A 374 3.27 31.44 13.07
CA ALA A 374 3.50 30.68 11.86
C ALA A 374 3.28 29.18 12.19
N ARG A 375 2.67 28.45 11.27
CA ARG A 375 2.35 27.02 11.42
C ARG A 375 2.82 26.25 10.21
N ALA A 376 3.27 25.03 10.44
CA ALA A 376 3.50 24.06 9.38
C ALA A 376 2.76 22.74 9.70
N PHE A 377 2.23 22.14 8.67
CA PHE A 377 1.51 20.87 8.74
C PHE A 377 2.33 19.77 8.08
N PHE A 378 2.30 18.59 8.67
CA PHE A 378 3.08 17.45 8.21
C PHE A 378 2.16 16.26 8.11
N ASN A 379 2.23 15.56 6.97
CA ASN A 379 1.63 14.24 6.82
C ASN A 379 2.70 13.19 7.08
N ALA A 380 2.41 12.24 7.95
CA ALA A 380 3.26 11.11 8.27
C ALA A 380 2.58 9.80 7.89
N ARG A 381 3.38 8.85 7.43
CA ARG A 381 2.95 7.48 7.14
C ARG A 381 3.78 6.51 7.95
N LEU A 382 3.17 5.91 8.97
CA LEU A 382 3.84 5.05 9.95
C LEU A 382 3.90 3.61 9.46
N LEU A 383 5.04 2.96 9.69
CA LEU A 383 5.16 1.51 9.50
C LEU A 383 4.28 0.76 10.53
N PRO A 384 3.74 -0.42 10.18
CA PRO A 384 3.05 -1.27 11.15
C PRO A 384 3.89 -1.48 12.43
N GLY A 385 3.26 -1.23 13.61
CA GLY A 385 3.91 -1.26 14.92
C GLY A 385 4.68 0.01 15.33
N ASP A 386 4.71 1.06 14.50
CA ASP A 386 5.05 2.41 14.93
C ASP A 386 3.77 3.11 15.40
N THR A 387 3.85 3.87 16.50
CA THR A 387 2.67 4.53 17.06
C THR A 387 2.74 6.04 16.90
N PRO A 388 1.57 6.72 16.84
CA PRO A 388 1.50 8.19 16.78
C PRO A 388 2.24 8.87 17.94
N GLU A 389 2.20 8.26 19.13
CA GLU A 389 2.86 8.79 20.33
C GLU A 389 4.39 8.75 20.18
N LYS A 390 4.93 7.66 19.59
CA LYS A 390 6.37 7.55 19.28
C LYS A 390 6.79 8.58 18.24
N LEU A 391 5.96 8.82 17.22
CA LEU A 391 6.21 9.87 16.23
C LEU A 391 6.20 11.25 16.87
N LEU A 392 5.18 11.57 17.67
CA LEU A 392 5.07 12.85 18.38
C LEU A 392 6.27 13.09 19.30
N LYS A 393 6.67 12.05 20.05
CA LYS A 393 7.85 12.11 20.91
C LYS A 393 9.11 12.39 20.09
N TYR A 394 9.30 11.67 18.98
CA TYR A 394 10.44 11.85 18.08
C TYR A 394 10.54 13.29 17.56
N VAL A 395 9.42 13.87 17.10
CA VAL A 395 9.40 15.25 16.59
C VAL A 395 9.67 16.25 17.72
N LYS A 396 9.08 16.05 18.91
CA LYS A 396 9.33 16.91 20.08
C LYS A 396 10.80 16.89 20.52
N GLU A 397 11.44 15.71 20.52
CA GLU A 397 12.86 15.57 20.84
C GLU A 397 13.76 16.26 19.81
N LEU A 398 13.41 16.14 18.52
CA LEU A 398 14.13 16.78 17.41
C LEU A 398 14.11 18.32 17.48
N LEU A 399 13.06 18.88 18.04
CA LEU A 399 12.81 20.32 18.14
C LEU A 399 12.95 20.88 19.55
N ALA A 400 13.51 20.12 20.50
CA ALA A 400 13.50 20.45 21.93
C ALA A 400 14.18 21.78 22.28
N ASP A 401 15.11 22.24 21.46
CA ASP A 401 15.83 23.52 21.63
C ASP A 401 15.15 24.71 20.92
N LEU A 402 14.07 24.46 20.17
CA LEU A 402 13.29 25.50 19.49
C LEU A 402 12.02 25.87 20.29
N PRO A 403 11.62 27.15 20.29
CA PRO A 403 10.39 27.60 20.95
C PRO A 403 9.17 27.25 20.06
N VAL A 404 8.84 25.99 19.95
CA VAL A 404 7.75 25.46 19.12
C VAL A 404 6.79 24.60 19.93
N GLU A 405 5.54 24.60 19.52
CA GLU A 405 4.52 23.65 19.98
C GLU A 405 4.29 22.61 18.90
N VAL A 406 4.24 21.31 19.29
CA VAL A 406 4.00 20.20 18.36
C VAL A 406 2.77 19.44 18.82
N GLU A 407 1.80 19.33 17.92
CA GLU A 407 0.51 18.68 18.16
C GLU A 407 0.27 17.56 17.12
N LEU A 408 -0.36 16.49 17.57
CA LEU A 408 -0.93 15.45 16.72
C LEU A 408 -2.38 15.87 16.42
N LEU A 409 -2.68 16.12 15.14
CA LEU A 409 -4.03 16.55 14.71
C LEU A 409 -4.91 15.36 14.36
N TYR A 410 -4.31 14.35 13.75
CA TYR A 410 -5.01 13.15 13.28
C TYR A 410 -4.13 11.92 13.42
N ALA A 411 -4.76 10.82 13.78
CA ALA A 411 -4.16 9.49 13.74
C ALA A 411 -5.21 8.51 13.21
N GLY A 412 -5.00 8.01 12.01
CA GLY A 412 -5.82 6.95 11.42
C GLY A 412 -5.77 5.66 12.24
N GLU A 413 -6.59 4.70 11.91
CA GLU A 413 -6.58 3.39 12.57
C GLU A 413 -5.33 2.59 12.21
N GLU A 414 -4.92 1.69 13.10
CA GLU A 414 -3.81 0.78 12.82
C GLU A 414 -4.33 -0.38 11.96
N SER A 415 -3.70 -0.57 10.80
CA SER A 415 -4.06 -1.66 9.91
C SER A 415 -3.54 -2.99 10.43
N PHE A 416 -4.39 -4.02 10.39
CA PHE A 416 -4.00 -5.39 10.68
C PHE A 416 -2.90 -5.87 9.70
N THR A 417 -1.96 -6.65 10.22
CA THR A 417 -0.88 -7.23 9.43
C THR A 417 -1.14 -8.70 9.16
N THR A 418 -1.61 -9.03 7.97
CA THR A 418 -1.90 -10.40 7.55
C THR A 418 -0.62 -11.21 7.35
N SER A 419 -0.63 -12.45 7.84
CA SER A 419 0.46 -13.39 7.63
C SER A 419 0.31 -14.14 6.29
N ARG A 420 1.41 -14.29 5.53
CA ARG A 420 1.41 -15.13 4.31
C ARG A 420 1.12 -16.63 4.58
N LYS A 421 1.00 -17.03 5.86
CA LYS A 421 0.65 -18.39 6.26
C LYS A 421 -0.86 -18.59 6.40
N THR A 422 -1.68 -17.55 6.33
CA THR A 422 -3.14 -17.68 6.41
C THR A 422 -3.67 -18.53 5.26
N PRO A 423 -4.70 -19.35 5.50
CA PRO A 423 -5.32 -20.16 4.45
C PRO A 423 -5.82 -19.31 3.28
N MET A 424 -6.44 -18.16 3.57
CA MET A 424 -7.06 -17.29 2.55
C MET A 424 -6.02 -16.60 1.67
N TYR A 425 -4.86 -16.16 2.22
CA TYR A 425 -3.76 -15.69 1.37
C TYR A 425 -3.24 -16.79 0.43
N ARG A 426 -3.12 -18.03 0.93
CA ARG A 426 -2.70 -19.16 0.09
C ARG A 426 -3.73 -19.49 -0.99
N LEU A 427 -5.02 -19.36 -0.67
CA LEU A 427 -6.12 -19.56 -1.61
C LEU A 427 -6.09 -18.49 -2.71
N LEU A 428 -5.98 -17.18 -2.37
CA LEU A 428 -5.82 -16.10 -3.33
C LEU A 428 -4.59 -16.32 -4.22
N ARG A 429 -3.46 -16.67 -3.63
CA ARG A 429 -2.23 -16.98 -4.36
C ARG A 429 -2.41 -18.15 -5.32
N SER A 430 -3.04 -19.27 -4.88
CA SER A 430 -3.28 -20.42 -5.75
C SER A 430 -4.23 -20.10 -6.90
N THR A 431 -5.18 -19.18 -6.69
CA THR A 431 -6.06 -18.68 -7.75
C THR A 431 -5.28 -17.87 -8.79
N LEU A 432 -4.37 -17.01 -8.34
CA LEU A 432 -3.46 -16.30 -9.25
C LEU A 432 -2.53 -17.26 -10.01
N GLU A 433 -1.96 -18.27 -9.35
CA GLU A 433 -1.08 -19.25 -9.98
C GLU A 433 -1.80 -20.11 -11.02
N GLU A 434 -3.08 -20.39 -10.84
CA GLU A 434 -3.91 -21.13 -11.81
C GLU A 434 -4.22 -20.28 -13.04
N LEU A 435 -4.62 -19.03 -12.83
CA LEU A 435 -4.96 -18.13 -13.92
C LEU A 435 -3.73 -17.58 -14.64
N TYR A 436 -2.63 -17.42 -13.92
CA TYR A 436 -1.37 -16.86 -14.40
C TYR A 436 -0.17 -17.71 -13.91
N PRO A 437 0.10 -18.88 -14.50
CA PRO A 437 1.06 -19.87 -13.96
C PRO A 437 2.48 -19.37 -13.75
N GLN A 438 2.86 -18.27 -14.39
CA GLN A 438 4.22 -17.71 -14.29
C GLN A 438 4.27 -16.35 -13.57
N LEU A 439 3.12 -15.86 -13.10
CA LEU A 439 3.02 -14.56 -12.41
C LEU A 439 3.37 -14.72 -10.93
N PRO A 440 4.47 -14.13 -10.45
CA PRO A 440 4.77 -14.14 -9.02
C PRO A 440 3.71 -13.37 -8.24
N CYS A 441 3.22 -13.97 -7.16
CA CYS A 441 2.39 -13.30 -6.16
C CYS A 441 3.29 -12.82 -5.02
N ILE A 442 3.43 -11.50 -4.88
CA ILE A 442 4.38 -10.84 -3.98
C ILE A 442 3.62 -10.13 -2.87
N PRO A 443 3.78 -10.58 -1.60
CA PRO A 443 3.21 -9.87 -0.47
C PRO A 443 3.90 -8.51 -0.32
N THR A 444 3.12 -7.43 -0.14
CA THR A 444 3.67 -6.08 -0.02
C THR A 444 3.05 -5.31 1.14
N LEU A 445 3.74 -4.27 1.58
CA LEU A 445 3.21 -3.23 2.44
C LEU A 445 2.65 -2.12 1.54
N MET A 446 1.38 -1.79 1.71
CA MET A 446 0.79 -0.63 1.04
C MET A 446 1.29 0.65 1.70
N THR A 447 1.69 1.61 0.89
CA THR A 447 2.12 2.94 1.37
C THR A 447 0.97 3.93 1.51
N MET A 448 -0.14 3.66 0.82
CA MET A 448 -1.42 4.34 0.93
C MET A 448 -2.33 3.58 1.90
N SER A 449 -3.37 4.23 2.39
CA SER A 449 -4.42 3.64 3.20
C SER A 449 -5.60 3.26 2.31
N SER A 450 -6.36 2.26 2.69
CA SER A 450 -7.64 1.85 2.09
C SER A 450 -8.69 1.65 3.17
N ASP A 451 -9.93 1.44 2.80
CA ASP A 451 -11.03 1.14 3.72
C ASP A 451 -10.83 -0.17 4.52
N ALA A 452 -9.95 -1.05 4.03
CA ALA A 452 -9.59 -2.31 4.71
C ALA A 452 -9.17 -2.16 6.17
N ARG A 453 -8.63 -0.99 6.58
CA ARG A 453 -8.22 -0.71 7.97
C ARG A 453 -9.39 -0.77 8.95
N HIS A 454 -10.59 -0.38 8.52
CA HIS A 454 -11.78 -0.35 9.36
C HIS A 454 -12.31 -1.74 9.71
N TYR A 455 -11.91 -2.78 8.96
CA TYR A 455 -12.28 -4.17 9.21
C TYR A 455 -11.25 -4.94 10.05
N SER A 456 -10.26 -4.26 10.65
CA SER A 456 -9.13 -4.88 11.36
C SER A 456 -9.56 -5.78 12.54
N ASP A 457 -10.67 -5.45 13.19
CA ASP A 457 -11.22 -6.24 14.30
C ASP A 457 -12.12 -7.40 13.85
N LEU A 458 -12.43 -7.50 12.55
CA LEU A 458 -13.37 -8.47 12.01
C LEU A 458 -12.70 -9.67 11.34
N SER A 459 -11.38 -9.61 11.06
CA SER A 459 -10.68 -10.68 10.35
C SER A 459 -9.19 -10.73 10.67
N ASP A 460 -8.64 -11.95 10.75
CA ASP A 460 -7.20 -12.22 10.81
C ASP A 460 -6.55 -12.31 9.41
N CYS A 461 -7.33 -12.15 8.34
CA CYS A 461 -6.86 -12.16 6.96
C CYS A 461 -7.47 -11.03 6.15
N ILE A 462 -6.80 -9.89 6.14
CA ILE A 462 -7.18 -8.69 5.39
C ILE A 462 -6.17 -8.49 4.29
N LEU A 463 -6.63 -8.60 3.04
CA LEU A 463 -5.83 -8.48 1.84
C LEU A 463 -6.30 -7.29 1.02
N ARG A 464 -5.35 -6.64 0.34
CA ARG A 464 -5.61 -5.52 -0.58
C ARG A 464 -5.11 -5.93 -1.94
N PHE A 465 -6.05 -6.21 -2.85
CA PHE A 465 -5.70 -6.67 -4.18
C PHE A 465 -6.85 -6.47 -5.17
N ALA A 466 -6.67 -5.53 -6.06
CA ALA A 466 -7.49 -5.39 -7.26
C ALA A 466 -6.87 -6.27 -8.36
N PRO A 467 -7.59 -7.24 -8.95
CA PRO A 467 -7.04 -8.09 -10.01
C PRO A 467 -6.94 -7.37 -11.36
N LEU A 468 -6.78 -6.05 -11.34
CA LEU A 468 -6.57 -5.20 -12.50
C LEU A 468 -5.09 -5.11 -12.87
N THR A 469 -4.80 -5.00 -14.16
CA THR A 469 -3.43 -4.83 -14.65
C THR A 469 -3.08 -3.35 -14.71
N LEU A 470 -2.04 -2.95 -13.97
CA LEU A 470 -1.49 -1.60 -14.01
C LEU A 470 -0.42 -1.49 -15.08
N GLY A 471 -0.46 -0.37 -15.83
CA GLY A 471 0.54 0.00 -16.80
C GLY A 471 -0.03 0.56 -18.11
N LYS A 472 0.84 0.84 -19.07
CA LYS A 472 0.50 1.59 -20.30
C LYS A 472 -0.62 0.95 -21.13
N GLU A 473 -0.73 -0.39 -21.11
CA GLU A 473 -1.74 -1.13 -21.88
C GLU A 473 -2.89 -1.65 -20.99
N GLY A 474 -2.65 -1.80 -19.69
CA GLY A 474 -3.61 -2.39 -18.75
C GLY A 474 -4.53 -1.39 -18.06
N GLY A 475 -3.96 -0.31 -17.52
CA GLY A 475 -4.69 0.72 -16.79
C GLY A 475 -3.74 1.70 -16.11
N GLY A 476 -4.21 2.86 -15.76
CA GLY A 476 -3.42 3.90 -15.09
C GLY A 476 -4.17 5.22 -14.97
N GLY A 477 -3.45 6.24 -14.49
CA GLY A 477 -3.99 7.57 -14.32
C GLY A 477 -4.78 7.79 -13.03
N THR A 478 -4.71 6.88 -12.06
CA THR A 478 -5.39 7.03 -10.75
C THR A 478 -5.13 8.40 -10.17
N HIS A 479 -6.20 9.13 -9.81
CA HIS A 479 -6.23 10.52 -9.37
C HIS A 479 -5.66 11.55 -10.36
N GLY A 480 -5.20 11.10 -11.54
CA GLY A 480 -4.71 11.95 -12.63
C GLY A 480 -5.73 12.11 -13.77
N PRO A 481 -5.39 12.90 -14.81
CA PRO A 481 -6.16 12.94 -16.04
C PRO A 481 -5.98 11.65 -16.85
N ASP A 482 -6.90 11.42 -17.76
CA ASP A 482 -6.91 10.27 -18.69
C ASP A 482 -6.83 8.91 -17.96
N GLU A 483 -7.48 8.82 -16.79
CA GLU A 483 -7.62 7.56 -16.07
C GLU A 483 -8.34 6.53 -16.92
N PHE A 484 -7.81 5.31 -16.99
CA PHE A 484 -8.40 4.25 -17.82
C PHE A 484 -8.09 2.85 -17.28
N VAL A 485 -8.90 1.89 -17.70
CA VAL A 485 -8.64 0.45 -17.62
C VAL A 485 -8.83 -0.20 -18.99
N SER A 486 -8.00 -1.20 -19.35
CA SER A 486 -8.25 -1.95 -20.57
C SER A 486 -9.40 -2.93 -20.40
N GLU A 487 -10.20 -3.10 -21.45
CA GLU A 487 -11.31 -4.05 -21.47
C GLU A 487 -10.82 -5.48 -21.15
N GLN A 488 -9.65 -5.85 -21.69
CA GLN A 488 -9.00 -7.13 -21.37
C GLN A 488 -8.68 -7.28 -19.88
N SER A 489 -8.12 -6.25 -19.24
CA SER A 489 -7.83 -6.27 -17.81
C SER A 489 -9.09 -6.44 -16.97
N LEU A 490 -10.15 -5.75 -17.36
CA LEU A 490 -11.45 -5.82 -16.67
C LEU A 490 -12.09 -7.20 -16.80
N GLY A 491 -12.07 -7.80 -17.99
CA GLY A 491 -12.57 -9.17 -18.21
C GLY A 491 -11.77 -10.21 -17.42
N LEU A 492 -10.44 -10.09 -17.39
CA LEU A 492 -9.57 -10.95 -16.59
C LEU A 492 -9.81 -10.79 -15.09
N ALA A 493 -10.12 -9.58 -14.63
CA ALA A 493 -10.48 -9.32 -13.24
C ALA A 493 -11.80 -10.01 -12.86
N ALA A 494 -12.80 -9.95 -13.71
CA ALA A 494 -14.06 -10.67 -13.48
C ALA A 494 -13.85 -12.20 -13.43
N GLU A 495 -13.05 -12.76 -14.32
CA GLU A 495 -12.69 -14.18 -14.27
C GLU A 495 -11.92 -14.56 -13.00
N PHE A 496 -11.03 -13.69 -12.51
CA PHE A 496 -10.33 -13.90 -11.25
C PHE A 496 -11.32 -13.97 -10.08
N TYR A 497 -12.27 -13.04 -9.99
CA TYR A 497 -13.30 -13.07 -8.94
C TYR A 497 -14.18 -14.31 -9.04
N GLN A 498 -14.57 -14.74 -10.24
CA GLN A 498 -15.29 -16.02 -10.41
C GLN A 498 -14.50 -17.20 -9.88
N ALA A 499 -13.20 -17.29 -10.22
CA ALA A 499 -12.34 -18.37 -9.78
C ALA A 499 -12.11 -18.35 -8.27
N LEU A 500 -11.96 -17.15 -7.68
CA LEU A 500 -11.80 -16.98 -6.23
C LEU A 500 -13.08 -17.38 -5.48
N ILE A 501 -14.24 -16.88 -5.90
CA ILE A 501 -15.56 -17.18 -5.31
C ILE A 501 -15.83 -18.69 -5.34
N ARG A 502 -15.52 -19.39 -6.44
CA ARG A 502 -15.68 -20.85 -6.54
C ARG A 502 -14.80 -21.65 -5.56
N LYS A 503 -13.70 -21.06 -5.09
CA LYS A 503 -12.77 -21.70 -4.15
C LYS A 503 -13.06 -21.36 -2.69
N LEU A 504 -13.77 -20.27 -2.44
CA LEU A 504 -14.25 -19.86 -1.12
C LEU A 504 -15.40 -20.77 -0.67
#